data_beba34707968913203ba700c6ac62e7a
#
_entry.id   beba34707968913203ba700c6ac62e7a
#
_cell.length_a   1.000
_cell.length_b   1.000
_cell.length_c   1.000
_cell.angle_alpha   90.00
_cell.angle_beta   90.00
_cell.angle_gamma   90.00
#
_symmetry.space_group_name_H-M   'P 1'
#
loop_
_entity.id
_entity.type
_entity.pdbx_description
1 polymer ?
#
loop_
_entity_poly.entity_id
_entity_poly.type
_entity_poly.pdbx_seq_one_letter_code
_entity_poly.pdbx_strand_id
1 'polypeptide(L)'
;NSFEFAPNDPDNLVIGNIDGYKTSNGGNSWNLINYWWEYYSAPETKLHADLPDFSYFIDPGTGDEFQLISTDGGIYISYDQFNSVQNISMSGLGVSQYYSTYTSRNEPYHVYAGSQDQGFQRHLYEGAYEGVLDFEQVISGDYGHIVSGDGGTSLWTDYPGFAMFYPDVANSDGMFTWDFSGSGYLWISPLMIDSYQNNIVYVGGGGINSQNHMV
;
A
#
# COMPACT_ATOMS: atom_id res chain seq x y z
N ASN A 1 -4.70 -6.78 -16.89
CA ASN A 1 -4.26 -6.14 -18.15
C ASN A 1 -5.36 -5.19 -18.59
N SER A 2 -4.99 -3.98 -18.92
CA SER A 2 -5.89 -2.93 -19.38
C SER A 2 -5.43 -2.37 -20.73
N PHE A 3 -6.37 -1.85 -21.48
CA PHE A 3 -6.13 -1.19 -22.76
C PHE A 3 -7.23 -0.14 -22.96
N GLU A 4 -6.83 1.09 -23.27
CA GLU A 4 -7.77 2.16 -23.52
C GLU A 4 -7.21 3.14 -24.55
N PHE A 5 -8.06 3.93 -25.18
CA PHE A 5 -7.68 4.95 -26.14
C PHE A 5 -8.41 6.27 -25.85
N ALA A 6 -7.76 7.38 -26.18
CA ALA A 6 -8.36 8.70 -25.99
C ALA A 6 -9.61 8.86 -26.87
N PRO A 7 -10.75 9.29 -26.34
CA PRO A 7 -12.03 9.34 -27.06
C PRO A 7 -12.00 10.16 -28.35
N ASN A 8 -11.16 11.19 -28.38
CA ASN A 8 -11.09 12.14 -29.50
C ASN A 8 -9.81 11.99 -30.35
N ASP A 9 -8.93 11.06 -29.97
CA ASP A 9 -7.66 10.84 -30.67
C ASP A 9 -7.26 9.35 -30.60
N PRO A 10 -7.63 8.56 -31.62
CA PRO A 10 -7.37 7.12 -31.62
C PRO A 10 -5.87 6.76 -31.75
N ASP A 11 -4.99 7.72 -32.04
CA ASP A 11 -3.55 7.52 -32.05
C ASP A 11 -2.95 7.56 -30.63
N ASN A 12 -3.68 8.13 -29.66
CA ASN A 12 -3.32 8.10 -28.25
C ASN A 12 -3.93 6.88 -27.56
N LEU A 13 -3.08 5.92 -27.22
CA LEU A 13 -3.45 4.65 -26.59
C LEU A 13 -2.63 4.44 -25.32
N VAL A 14 -3.19 3.71 -24.40
CA VAL A 14 -2.51 3.27 -23.19
C VAL A 14 -2.77 1.80 -22.94
N ILE A 15 -1.76 1.10 -22.45
CA ILE A 15 -1.85 -0.30 -22.01
C ILE A 15 -1.25 -0.43 -20.63
N GLY A 16 -1.82 -1.31 -19.82
CA GLY A 16 -1.35 -1.63 -18.46
C GLY A 16 -1.29 -3.11 -18.21
N ASN A 17 -0.28 -3.48 -17.46
CA ASN A 17 -0.07 -4.78 -16.85
C ASN A 17 0.61 -4.53 -15.50
N ILE A 18 1.82 -5.04 -15.28
CA ILE A 18 2.67 -4.64 -14.14
C ILE A 18 3.09 -3.18 -14.33
N ASP A 19 3.58 -2.82 -15.52
CA ASP A 19 3.92 -1.44 -15.89
C ASP A 19 2.90 -0.88 -16.90
N GLY A 20 2.79 0.46 -16.96
CA GLY A 20 1.97 1.18 -17.91
C GLY A 20 2.78 1.73 -19.08
N TYR A 21 2.26 1.60 -20.30
CA TYR A 21 2.85 2.13 -21.53
C TYR A 21 1.83 2.96 -22.29
N LYS A 22 2.31 4.02 -22.91
CA LYS A 22 1.51 4.92 -23.76
C LYS A 22 2.11 5.12 -25.15
N THR A 23 1.27 5.41 -26.10
CA THR A 23 1.64 5.80 -27.45
C THR A 23 0.83 7.02 -27.88
N SER A 24 1.38 7.83 -28.79
CA SER A 24 0.70 8.93 -29.46
C SER A 24 0.78 8.81 -30.98
N ASN A 25 1.01 7.62 -31.51
CA ASN A 25 1.15 7.37 -32.94
C ASN A 25 0.53 6.03 -33.38
N GLY A 26 -0.62 5.68 -32.77
CA GLY A 26 -1.37 4.49 -33.15
C GLY A 26 -0.65 3.18 -32.84
N GLY A 27 0.24 3.16 -31.84
CA GLY A 27 0.96 1.96 -31.44
C GLY A 27 2.26 1.69 -32.23
N ASN A 28 2.69 2.62 -33.11
CA ASN A 28 3.96 2.44 -33.83
C ASN A 28 5.18 2.50 -32.91
N SER A 29 5.09 3.22 -31.80
CA SER A 29 6.07 3.21 -30.72
C SER A 29 5.39 3.42 -29.37
N TRP A 30 5.98 2.86 -28.32
CA TRP A 30 5.45 2.91 -26.98
C TRP A 30 6.47 3.49 -26.01
N ASN A 31 6.00 4.33 -25.11
CA ASN A 31 6.79 4.92 -24.04
C ASN A 31 6.29 4.39 -22.70
N LEU A 32 7.21 3.99 -21.84
CA LEU A 32 6.91 3.63 -20.46
C LEU A 32 6.45 4.88 -19.70
N ILE A 33 5.40 4.76 -18.89
CA ILE A 33 4.95 5.83 -17.98
C ILE A 33 5.93 5.95 -16.81
N ASN A 34 6.13 4.87 -16.07
CA ASN A 34 7.21 4.69 -15.09
C ASN A 34 7.40 3.20 -14.82
N TYR A 35 8.54 2.84 -14.25
CA TYR A 35 8.71 1.49 -13.70
C TYR A 35 7.97 1.37 -12.37
N TRP A 36 7.32 0.22 -12.12
CA TRP A 36 6.53 -0.01 -10.92
C TRP A 36 7.30 0.21 -9.60
N TRP A 37 8.59 -0.13 -9.56
CA TRP A 37 9.41 0.05 -8.34
C TRP A 37 9.73 1.51 -8.00
N GLU A 38 9.52 2.47 -8.93
CA GLU A 38 9.67 3.90 -8.64
C GLU A 38 8.61 4.40 -7.66
N TYR A 39 7.47 3.69 -7.56
CA TYR A 39 6.43 3.95 -6.57
C TYR A 39 6.97 3.99 -5.14
N TYR A 40 7.83 3.04 -4.75
CA TYR A 40 8.32 2.94 -3.37
C TYR A 40 9.11 4.15 -2.90
N SER A 41 9.61 4.98 -3.80
CA SER A 41 10.31 6.22 -3.49
C SER A 41 9.47 7.48 -3.70
N ALA A 42 8.36 7.37 -4.44
CA ALA A 42 7.51 8.50 -4.80
C ALA A 42 6.04 8.08 -5.02
N PRO A 43 5.36 7.53 -3.99
CA PRO A 43 4.02 6.97 -4.12
C PRO A 43 2.95 7.98 -4.56
N GLU A 44 3.18 9.26 -4.36
CA GLU A 44 2.27 10.33 -4.77
C GLU A 44 2.27 10.58 -6.28
N THR A 45 3.39 10.29 -6.97
CA THR A 45 3.63 10.73 -8.36
C THR A 45 4.10 9.62 -9.29
N LYS A 46 4.14 8.39 -8.82
CA LYS A 46 4.53 7.20 -9.58
C LYS A 46 3.48 6.12 -9.43
N LEU A 47 3.07 5.54 -10.56
CA LEU A 47 2.12 4.42 -10.58
C LEU A 47 2.72 3.21 -9.85
N HIS A 48 1.91 2.58 -9.02
CA HIS A 48 2.17 1.24 -8.50
C HIS A 48 2.03 0.19 -9.61
N ALA A 49 2.47 -1.02 -9.33
CA ALA A 49 2.24 -2.18 -10.21
C ALA A 49 0.75 -2.51 -10.36
N ASP A 50 0.50 -3.42 -11.30
CA ASP A 50 -0.80 -4.03 -11.53
C ASP A 50 -1.90 -3.01 -11.85
N LEU A 51 -1.95 -2.64 -13.14
CA LEU A 51 -2.83 -1.61 -13.66
C LEU A 51 -4.07 -2.27 -14.32
N PRO A 52 -5.15 -2.52 -13.55
CA PRO A 52 -6.35 -3.17 -14.06
C PRO A 52 -7.16 -2.29 -15.00
N ASP A 53 -7.09 -0.96 -14.83
CA ASP A 53 -7.92 -0.05 -15.64
C ASP A 53 -7.29 1.31 -15.88
N PHE A 54 -7.53 1.84 -17.08
CA PHE A 54 -7.34 3.22 -17.48
C PHE A 54 -8.67 3.74 -18.03
N SER A 55 -9.05 4.94 -17.63
CA SER A 55 -10.30 5.56 -18.08
C SER A 55 -10.10 7.02 -18.44
N TYR A 56 -10.68 7.45 -19.56
CA TYR A 56 -10.69 8.84 -20.01
C TYR A 56 -12.01 9.50 -19.65
N PHE A 57 -11.92 10.73 -19.17
CA PHE A 57 -13.07 11.55 -18.81
C PHE A 57 -12.95 12.95 -19.40
N ILE A 58 -14.09 13.60 -19.58
CA ILE A 58 -14.17 15.02 -19.92
C ILE A 58 -14.93 15.71 -18.78
N ASP A 59 -14.33 16.72 -18.18
CA ASP A 59 -14.98 17.53 -17.16
C ASP A 59 -16.16 18.28 -17.81
N PRO A 60 -17.41 18.06 -17.38
CA PRO A 60 -18.57 18.69 -18.02
C PRO A 60 -18.64 20.20 -17.77
N GLY A 61 -17.92 20.72 -16.76
CA GLY A 61 -17.90 22.14 -16.43
C GLY A 61 -16.89 22.94 -17.24
N THR A 62 -15.71 22.35 -17.51
CA THR A 62 -14.60 23.02 -18.21
C THR A 62 -14.41 22.51 -19.65
N GLY A 63 -14.80 21.28 -19.94
CA GLY A 63 -14.52 20.57 -21.19
C GLY A 63 -13.11 19.99 -21.27
N ASP A 64 -12.34 20.07 -20.19
CA ASP A 64 -10.99 19.52 -20.12
C ASP A 64 -11.02 18.00 -19.99
N GLU A 65 -10.09 17.34 -20.65
CA GLU A 65 -9.89 15.90 -20.55
C GLU A 65 -8.99 15.57 -19.36
N PHE A 66 -9.33 14.53 -18.64
CA PHE A 66 -8.49 13.94 -17.61
C PHE A 66 -8.58 12.41 -17.65
N GLN A 67 -7.60 11.76 -17.07
CA GLN A 67 -7.52 10.31 -17.02
C GLN A 67 -7.48 9.82 -15.57
N LEU A 68 -8.18 8.73 -15.27
CA LEU A 68 -8.04 7.98 -14.03
C LEU A 68 -7.34 6.66 -14.31
N ILE A 69 -6.47 6.26 -13.40
CA ILE A 69 -5.71 5.02 -13.44
C ILE A 69 -5.93 4.27 -12.14
N SER A 70 -6.42 3.04 -12.24
CA SER A 70 -6.47 2.13 -11.10
C SER A 70 -5.17 1.33 -11.02
N THR A 71 -4.65 1.19 -9.83
CA THR A 71 -3.49 0.33 -9.51
C THR A 71 -3.74 -0.37 -8.17
N ASP A 72 -2.97 -1.40 -7.83
CA ASP A 72 -3.04 -2.00 -6.50
C ASP A 72 -2.62 -1.02 -5.38
N GLY A 73 -1.77 -0.04 -5.68
CA GLY A 73 -1.38 1.03 -4.76
C GLY A 73 -2.35 2.22 -4.71
N GLY A 74 -3.51 2.15 -5.37
CA GLY A 74 -4.54 3.19 -5.32
C GLY A 74 -4.97 3.73 -6.68
N ILE A 75 -5.71 4.85 -6.65
CA ILE A 75 -6.21 5.54 -7.84
C ILE A 75 -5.36 6.78 -8.10
N TYR A 76 -4.99 6.95 -9.35
CA TYR A 76 -4.23 8.11 -9.84
C TYR A 76 -5.05 8.91 -10.83
N ILE A 77 -4.74 10.21 -10.91
CA ILE A 77 -5.26 11.11 -11.91
C ILE A 77 -4.12 11.68 -12.77
N SER A 78 -4.41 11.89 -14.05
CA SER A 78 -3.54 12.60 -14.99
C SER A 78 -4.38 13.61 -15.78
N TYR A 79 -3.78 14.77 -16.09
CA TYR A 79 -4.36 15.81 -16.93
C TYR A 79 -3.55 16.07 -18.20
N ASP A 80 -2.54 15.26 -18.49
CA ASP A 80 -1.55 15.50 -19.52
C ASP A 80 -1.16 14.23 -20.30
N GLN A 81 -2.14 13.33 -20.50
CA GLN A 81 -1.95 12.08 -21.24
C GLN A 81 -0.84 11.22 -20.62
N PHE A 82 -0.90 11.04 -19.30
CA PHE A 82 0.04 10.24 -18.50
C PHE A 82 1.50 10.70 -18.57
N ASN A 83 1.79 11.99 -18.88
CA ASN A 83 3.14 12.55 -18.71
C ASN A 83 3.47 12.79 -17.22
N SER A 84 2.44 13.15 -16.46
CA SER A 84 2.48 13.17 -15.00
C SER A 84 1.24 12.48 -14.43
N VAL A 85 1.39 11.92 -13.23
CA VAL A 85 0.30 11.28 -12.49
C VAL A 85 0.34 11.73 -11.03
N GLN A 86 -0.83 11.78 -10.39
CA GLN A 86 -0.98 12.09 -8.97
C GLN A 86 -1.86 11.05 -8.29
N ASN A 87 -1.39 10.47 -7.20
CA ASN A 87 -2.17 9.54 -6.38
C ASN A 87 -3.23 10.32 -5.59
N ILE A 88 -4.50 10.11 -5.93
CA ILE A 88 -5.63 10.75 -5.25
C ILE A 88 -6.19 9.92 -4.10
N SER A 89 -5.81 8.63 -3.99
CA SER A 89 -6.19 7.79 -2.85
C SER A 89 -5.55 8.30 -1.56
N MET A 90 -4.32 8.82 -1.64
CA MET A 90 -3.57 9.36 -0.50
C MET A 90 -4.02 10.77 -0.12
N SER A 91 -4.83 11.45 -0.97
CA SER A 91 -5.25 12.83 -0.79
C SER A 91 -6.78 12.96 -0.78
N GLY A 92 -7.42 12.56 0.33
CA GLY A 92 -8.84 12.80 0.58
C GLY A 92 -9.80 11.71 0.13
N LEU A 93 -9.39 10.69 -0.62
CA LEU A 93 -10.26 9.57 -0.96
C LEU A 93 -10.46 8.61 0.23
N GLY A 94 -9.45 8.47 1.10
CA GLY A 94 -9.53 7.70 2.34
C GLY A 94 -9.85 6.21 2.13
N VAL A 95 -9.39 5.61 1.03
CA VAL A 95 -9.65 4.21 0.69
C VAL A 95 -8.36 3.42 0.81
N SER A 96 -8.41 2.34 1.60
CA SER A 96 -7.35 1.34 1.74
C SER A 96 -7.95 -0.04 1.99
N GLN A 97 -7.24 -1.07 1.56
CA GLN A 97 -7.58 -2.45 1.90
C GLN A 97 -6.72 -2.89 3.09
N TYR A 98 -7.30 -2.84 4.30
CA TYR A 98 -6.59 -3.26 5.50
C TYR A 98 -6.77 -4.75 5.78
N TYR A 99 -5.66 -5.46 6.00
CA TYR A 99 -5.65 -6.83 6.50
C TYR A 99 -5.86 -6.88 8.01
N SER A 100 -5.32 -5.90 8.73
CA SER A 100 -5.37 -5.85 10.18
C SER A 100 -5.30 -4.41 10.67
N THR A 101 -5.97 -4.14 11.77
CA THR A 101 -5.91 -2.87 12.48
C THR A 101 -5.69 -3.11 13.98
N TYR A 102 -5.02 -2.19 14.62
CA TYR A 102 -4.83 -2.17 16.07
C TYR A 102 -5.09 -0.78 16.62
N THR A 103 -6.02 -0.66 17.56
CA THR A 103 -6.23 0.59 18.31
C THR A 103 -5.46 0.51 19.62
N SER A 104 -4.62 1.49 19.89
CA SER A 104 -3.85 1.57 21.13
C SER A 104 -4.79 1.59 22.34
N ARG A 105 -4.44 0.84 23.38
CA ARG A 105 -5.16 0.86 24.65
C ARG A 105 -4.65 1.96 25.60
N ASN A 106 -3.39 2.38 25.38
CA ASN A 106 -2.75 3.42 26.17
C ASN A 106 -3.14 4.80 25.66
N GLU A 107 -3.16 4.92 24.32
CA GLU A 107 -3.55 6.13 23.59
C GLU A 107 -4.71 5.78 22.63
N PRO A 108 -5.97 5.80 23.09
CA PRO A 108 -7.10 5.19 22.38
C PRO A 108 -7.43 5.84 21.03
N TYR A 109 -6.83 6.97 20.71
CA TYR A 109 -6.96 7.60 19.40
C TYR A 109 -5.82 7.25 18.43
N HIS A 110 -4.76 6.56 18.91
CA HIS A 110 -3.73 6.04 18.03
C HIS A 110 -4.21 4.75 17.38
N VAL A 111 -4.22 4.73 16.07
CA VAL A 111 -4.66 3.59 15.27
C VAL A 111 -3.54 3.19 14.31
N TYR A 112 -3.28 1.91 14.23
CA TYR A 112 -2.28 1.30 13.37
C TYR A 112 -2.97 0.35 12.41
N ALA A 113 -2.53 0.32 11.15
CA ALA A 113 -3.15 -0.47 10.10
C ALA A 113 -2.11 -1.08 9.16
N GLY A 114 -2.26 -2.35 8.86
CA GLY A 114 -1.49 -3.06 7.84
C GLY A 114 -2.34 -3.24 6.59
N SER A 115 -1.86 -2.79 5.45
CA SER A 115 -2.56 -2.87 4.18
C SER A 115 -1.69 -3.48 3.10
N GLN A 116 -2.34 -4.12 2.13
CA GLN A 116 -1.68 -4.54 0.91
C GLN A 116 -1.25 -3.30 0.12
N ASP A 117 -0.04 -3.33 -0.45
CA ASP A 117 0.56 -2.32 -1.34
C ASP A 117 0.76 -0.93 -0.69
N GLN A 118 -0.19 -0.47 0.11
CA GLN A 118 -0.13 0.82 0.80
C GLN A 118 0.60 0.77 2.15
N GLY A 119 1.00 -0.40 2.58
CA GLY A 119 1.97 -0.58 3.65
C GLY A 119 1.45 -0.49 5.07
N PHE A 120 2.38 -0.29 6.00
CA PHE A 120 2.08 -0.01 7.38
C PHE A 120 1.75 1.47 7.54
N GLN A 121 0.57 1.73 8.08
CA GLN A 121 0.03 3.06 8.26
C GLN A 121 -0.30 3.30 9.73
N ARG A 122 -0.26 4.54 10.15
CA ARG A 122 -0.67 4.94 11.50
C ARG A 122 -1.39 6.27 11.49
N HIS A 123 -2.26 6.43 12.46
CA HIS A 123 -2.81 7.70 12.89
C HIS A 123 -2.45 7.94 14.35
N LEU A 124 -1.73 9.02 14.62
CA LEU A 124 -1.33 9.45 15.96
C LEU A 124 -2.10 10.72 16.29
N TYR A 125 -3.01 10.64 17.25
CA TYR A 125 -3.86 11.76 17.56
C TYR A 125 -3.53 12.40 18.92
N GLU A 126 -3.43 13.70 18.91
CA GLU A 126 -3.27 14.53 20.12
C GLU A 126 -4.41 15.56 20.18
N GLY A 127 -5.57 15.22 20.80
CA GLY A 127 -6.65 16.17 21.07
C GLY A 127 -8.06 15.70 20.66
N ALA A 128 -9.09 16.58 20.78
CA ALA A 128 -10.46 16.24 20.40
C ALA A 128 -10.66 16.34 18.89
N TYR A 129 -11.07 15.27 18.22
CA TYR A 129 -11.22 15.19 16.78
C TYR A 129 -12.69 15.04 16.34
N GLU A 130 -13.06 15.81 15.30
CA GLU A 130 -14.33 15.65 14.60
C GLU A 130 -14.03 15.52 13.09
N GLY A 131 -14.17 14.31 12.51
CA GLY A 131 -14.00 14.11 11.06
C GLY A 131 -13.33 12.80 10.65
N VAL A 132 -12.75 12.78 9.45
CA VAL A 132 -11.99 11.64 8.90
C VAL A 132 -10.56 11.70 9.41
N LEU A 133 -10.05 10.56 9.89
CA LEU A 133 -8.67 10.43 10.37
C LEU A 133 -7.73 10.32 9.18
N ASP A 134 -6.74 11.18 9.12
CA ASP A 134 -5.63 11.06 8.16
C ASP A 134 -4.62 10.05 8.65
N PHE A 135 -4.25 9.10 7.81
CA PHE A 135 -3.24 8.09 8.11
C PHE A 135 -1.92 8.45 7.45
N GLU A 136 -0.84 8.39 8.21
CA GLU A 136 0.53 8.48 7.72
C GLU A 136 0.99 7.10 7.26
N GLN A 137 1.48 6.99 6.02
CA GLN A 137 2.18 5.80 5.55
C GLN A 137 3.60 5.79 6.15
N VAL A 138 3.86 4.86 7.08
CA VAL A 138 5.17 4.72 7.72
C VAL A 138 6.16 4.02 6.80
N ILE A 139 5.68 2.97 6.11
CA ILE A 139 6.46 2.21 5.13
C ILE A 139 5.51 1.57 4.12
N SER A 140 5.86 1.60 2.85
CA SER A 140 5.10 0.98 1.75
C SER A 140 5.33 -0.53 1.65
N GLY A 141 4.42 -1.24 1.02
CA GLY A 141 4.48 -2.69 0.73
C GLY A 141 3.31 -3.46 1.34
N ASP A 142 3.42 -4.79 1.40
CA ASP A 142 2.34 -5.69 1.82
C ASP A 142 2.40 -5.98 3.32
N TYR A 143 1.83 -5.11 4.12
CA TYR A 143 1.82 -5.27 5.58
C TYR A 143 0.54 -5.93 6.05
N GLY A 144 0.71 -7.01 6.81
CA GLY A 144 -0.35 -7.91 7.24
C GLY A 144 -0.85 -7.66 8.64
N HIS A 145 -0.59 -8.63 9.52
CA HIS A 145 -1.07 -8.60 10.89
C HIS A 145 -0.35 -7.58 11.76
N ILE A 146 -1.08 -7.04 12.72
CA ILE A 146 -0.57 -6.09 13.71
C ILE A 146 -0.97 -6.59 15.10
N VAL A 147 0.01 -6.78 15.99
CA VAL A 147 -0.22 -7.19 17.37
C VAL A 147 0.67 -6.41 18.34
N SER A 148 0.14 -6.18 19.55
CA SER A 148 0.87 -5.53 20.65
C SER A 148 0.55 -6.21 21.98
N GLY A 149 1.57 -6.42 22.80
CA GLY A 149 1.46 -6.99 24.13
C GLY A 149 1.40 -5.97 25.26
N ASP A 150 1.69 -4.71 24.99
CA ASP A 150 1.80 -3.63 25.97
C ASP A 150 0.82 -2.47 25.74
N GLY A 151 -0.26 -2.74 25.00
CA GLY A 151 -1.32 -1.77 24.80
C GLY A 151 -1.04 -0.75 23.68
N GLY A 152 -0.04 -0.98 22.81
CA GLY A 152 0.26 -0.14 21.65
C GLY A 152 1.44 0.80 21.85
N THR A 153 2.27 0.58 22.88
CA THR A 153 3.58 1.24 23.00
C THR A 153 4.56 0.62 22.02
N SER A 154 4.70 -0.71 22.09
CA SER A 154 5.43 -1.48 21.08
C SER A 154 4.48 -2.25 20.16
N LEU A 155 4.94 -2.63 18.99
CA LEU A 155 4.10 -3.27 17.98
C LEU A 155 4.90 -4.26 17.14
N TRP A 156 4.28 -5.40 16.86
CA TRP A 156 4.73 -6.34 15.84
C TRP A 156 3.84 -6.24 14.62
N THR A 157 4.45 -6.29 13.44
CA THR A 157 3.75 -6.45 12.16
C THR A 157 4.53 -7.42 11.28
N ASP A 158 3.89 -7.93 10.24
CA ASP A 158 4.53 -8.81 9.26
C ASP A 158 4.45 -8.24 7.83
N TYR A 159 5.42 -8.66 7.05
CA TYR A 159 5.53 -8.52 5.61
C TYR A 159 5.86 -9.91 5.05
N PRO A 160 5.52 -10.28 3.80
CA PRO A 160 5.80 -11.61 3.27
C PRO A 160 7.26 -12.06 3.49
N GLY A 161 7.45 -13.02 4.38
CA GLY A 161 8.75 -13.55 4.76
C GLY A 161 9.50 -12.80 5.86
N PHE A 162 8.92 -11.76 6.46
CA PHE A 162 9.56 -10.94 7.49
C PHE A 162 8.60 -10.62 8.64
N ALA A 163 9.13 -10.54 9.86
CA ALA A 163 8.44 -9.95 11.00
C ALA A 163 9.22 -8.72 11.48
N MET A 164 8.50 -7.66 11.82
CA MET A 164 9.10 -6.39 12.26
C MET A 164 8.57 -6.02 13.62
N PHE A 165 9.46 -5.54 14.47
CA PHE A 165 9.17 -5.04 15.79
C PHE A 165 9.51 -3.57 15.91
N TYR A 166 8.53 -2.76 16.29
CA TYR A 166 8.68 -1.36 16.64
C TYR A 166 8.63 -1.22 18.17
N PRO A 167 9.77 -0.97 18.86
CA PRO A 167 9.79 -0.79 20.31
C PRO A 167 9.01 0.45 20.77
N ASP A 168 9.01 1.47 19.93
CA ASP A 168 8.24 2.71 20.07
C ASP A 168 7.56 3.02 18.74
N VAL A 169 6.34 2.52 18.59
CA VAL A 169 5.62 2.62 17.31
C VAL A 169 5.17 4.04 16.99
N ALA A 170 5.04 4.91 17.99
CA ALA A 170 4.66 6.30 17.76
C ALA A 170 5.79 7.09 17.09
N ASN A 171 7.06 6.79 17.39
CA ASN A 171 8.21 7.45 16.79
C ASN A 171 8.77 6.70 15.56
N SER A 172 8.38 5.44 15.33
CA SER A 172 8.90 4.54 14.29
C SER A 172 10.42 4.32 14.31
N ASP A 173 11.09 4.77 15.37
CA ASP A 173 12.52 4.62 15.53
C ASP A 173 12.88 3.25 16.07
N GLY A 174 14.01 2.69 15.60
CA GLY A 174 14.58 1.49 16.16
C GLY A 174 13.86 0.20 15.74
N MET A 175 13.23 0.15 14.57
CA MET A 175 12.63 -1.06 14.01
C MET A 175 13.65 -2.19 13.89
N PHE A 176 13.26 -3.37 14.39
CA PHE A 176 14.00 -4.62 14.21
C PHE A 176 13.26 -5.52 13.23
N THR A 177 14.00 -6.18 12.36
CA THR A 177 13.45 -7.08 11.34
C THR A 177 14.05 -8.47 11.48
N TRP A 178 13.21 -9.50 11.39
CA TRP A 178 13.59 -10.90 11.32
C TRP A 178 13.17 -11.49 9.98
N ASP A 179 14.13 -12.03 9.26
CA ASP A 179 13.92 -12.71 7.98
C ASP A 179 13.64 -14.20 8.23
N PHE A 180 12.46 -14.64 7.82
CA PHE A 180 12.08 -16.06 7.78
C PHE A 180 11.67 -16.53 6.38
N SER A 181 12.01 -15.75 5.34
CA SER A 181 11.65 -16.03 3.94
C SER A 181 12.13 -17.39 3.42
N GLY A 182 13.19 -17.95 4.02
CA GLY A 182 13.70 -19.29 3.70
C GLY A 182 12.91 -20.45 4.29
N SER A 183 11.88 -20.22 5.13
CA SER A 183 11.25 -21.27 5.95
C SER A 183 9.88 -21.76 5.43
N GLY A 184 9.44 -21.39 4.23
CA GLY A 184 8.12 -21.77 3.70
C GLY A 184 6.99 -21.05 4.44
N TYR A 185 6.99 -19.75 4.40
CA TYR A 185 6.03 -18.86 5.05
C TYR A 185 4.69 -18.79 4.29
N LEU A 186 3.66 -18.32 4.98
CA LEU A 186 2.41 -17.88 4.36
C LEU A 186 2.58 -16.44 3.86
N TRP A 187 1.85 -16.06 2.81
CA TRP A 187 1.88 -14.70 2.26
C TRP A 187 1.66 -13.63 3.34
N ILE A 188 0.58 -13.76 4.10
CA ILE A 188 0.35 -13.01 5.33
C ILE A 188 0.37 -14.02 6.48
N SER A 189 1.43 -14.02 7.25
CA SER A 189 1.64 -14.98 8.34
C SER A 189 0.89 -14.56 9.59
N PRO A 190 0.03 -15.41 10.19
CA PRO A 190 -0.62 -15.07 11.45
C PRO A 190 0.40 -14.76 12.54
N LEU A 191 0.19 -13.65 13.24
CA LEU A 191 1.00 -13.25 14.39
C LEU A 191 0.22 -13.44 15.69
N MET A 192 0.90 -13.96 16.71
CA MET A 192 0.39 -14.04 18.07
C MET A 192 1.45 -13.57 19.05
N ILE A 193 1.09 -12.58 19.87
CA ILE A 193 1.99 -12.06 20.91
C ILE A 193 2.08 -13.03 22.08
N ASP A 194 3.26 -13.15 22.68
CA ASP A 194 3.41 -13.88 23.96
C ASP A 194 2.67 -13.14 25.06
N SER A 195 1.95 -13.90 25.90
CA SER A 195 1.11 -13.32 26.96
C SER A 195 1.88 -12.74 28.15
N TYR A 196 3.17 -13.01 28.23
CA TYR A 196 4.04 -12.59 29.35
C TYR A 196 5.16 -11.65 28.91
N GLN A 197 5.56 -11.70 27.63
CA GLN A 197 6.68 -10.96 27.08
C GLN A 197 6.28 -10.28 25.77
N ASN A 198 6.07 -8.97 25.79
CA ASN A 198 5.63 -8.16 24.66
C ASN A 198 6.66 -8.04 23.52
N ASN A 199 7.90 -8.44 23.76
CA ASN A 199 8.96 -8.51 22.75
C ASN A 199 9.12 -9.91 22.12
N ILE A 200 8.21 -10.84 22.39
CA ILE A 200 8.16 -12.17 21.78
C ILE A 200 6.87 -12.30 20.96
N VAL A 201 7.01 -12.71 19.72
CA VAL A 201 5.90 -13.03 18.82
C VAL A 201 6.06 -14.44 18.25
N TYR A 202 4.95 -15.12 18.09
CA TYR A 202 4.86 -16.38 17.38
C TYR A 202 4.31 -16.11 15.98
N VAL A 203 5.00 -16.65 14.96
CA VAL A 203 4.63 -16.48 13.56
C VAL A 203 4.11 -17.82 13.04
N GLY A 204 2.88 -17.84 12.56
CA GLY A 204 2.31 -19.02 11.92
C GLY A 204 2.86 -19.17 10.50
N GLY A 205 3.36 -20.38 10.16
CA GLY A 205 3.93 -20.62 8.83
C GLY A 205 4.22 -22.09 8.57
N GLY A 206 4.95 -22.34 7.48
CA GLY A 206 5.34 -23.68 7.06
C GLY A 206 4.41 -24.32 6.03
N GLY A 207 4.95 -25.25 5.24
CA GLY A 207 4.21 -26.04 4.28
C GLY A 207 3.48 -27.22 4.94
N ILE A 208 2.47 -27.77 4.28
CA ILE A 208 1.69 -28.92 4.75
C ILE A 208 2.58 -30.14 5.08
N ASN A 209 3.74 -30.24 4.43
CA ASN A 209 4.71 -31.31 4.64
C ASN A 209 5.91 -30.89 5.53
N SER A 210 5.90 -29.69 6.09
CA SER A 210 6.93 -29.19 6.99
C SER A 210 6.62 -29.61 8.42
N GLN A 211 7.63 -30.04 9.18
CA GLN A 211 7.47 -30.38 10.59
C GLN A 211 7.45 -29.12 11.49
N ASN A 212 7.78 -27.97 10.94
CA ASN A 212 7.81 -26.69 11.65
C ASN A 212 6.62 -25.84 11.20
N HIS A 213 5.56 -25.83 11.99
CA HIS A 213 4.34 -25.08 11.73
C HIS A 213 4.26 -23.76 12.51
N MET A 214 5.26 -23.50 13.35
CA MET A 214 5.33 -22.27 14.16
C MET A 214 6.82 -21.94 14.42
N VAL A 215 7.18 -20.70 14.22
CA VAL A 215 8.49 -20.14 14.50
C VAL A 215 8.39 -19.09 15.58
#